data_1f10301d61c27a64737ee5471ea7ebe1
#
_entry.id   1f10301d61c27a64737ee5471ea7ebe1
#
_cell.length_a   1.000
_cell.length_b   1.000
_cell.length_c   1.000
_cell.angle_alpha   90.00
_cell.angle_beta   90.00
_cell.angle_gamma   90.00
#
_symmetry.space_group_name_H-M   'P 1'
#
loop_
_entity.id
_entity.type
_entity.pdbx_description
1 polymer ?
#
loop_
_entity_poly.entity_id
_entity_poly.type
_entity_poly.pdbx_seq_one_letter_code
_entity_poly.pdbx_strand_id
1 'polypeptide(L)'
;TISAHVRSLEEELHTKLIIRTTKKTTITTKGYQLYDSAVRMLEIRNNLLENFTGVQKHMIDLAASTIPSSYLLPEILAAYGKTHPDTYFHSIQTDSAESINRVLDGTVDLALVGQNTSDESCVFLPFCQDELVIATPVTQHYLEMQNHAITFQDFMKDPIIIREKGSGTKKEMDIFLEKLGITSSDLNVIARMNDLESIKKSIVNGLGISILSTRSTIDLQKTKQILLFPLEESAHKRTFYIVYSKNRILKPHVRQFIRFVQDFYRTY
;
A
#
# COMPACT_ATOMS: atom_id res chain seq x y z
N THR A 1 -12.57 -7.93 36.62
CA THR A 1 -12.81 -8.58 35.29
C THR A 1 -12.73 -7.51 34.18
N ILE A 2 -12.40 -7.90 32.94
CA ILE A 2 -12.34 -7.01 31.76
C ILE A 2 -13.63 -6.21 31.61
N SER A 3 -14.79 -6.85 31.83
CA SER A 3 -16.11 -6.19 31.77
C SER A 3 -16.27 -5.06 32.82
N ALA A 4 -15.69 -5.21 34.00
CA ALA A 4 -15.74 -4.18 35.03
C ALA A 4 -14.87 -2.96 34.65
N HIS A 5 -13.69 -3.19 34.07
CA HIS A 5 -12.82 -2.11 33.59
C HIS A 5 -13.47 -1.31 32.46
N VAL A 6 -14.08 -2.01 31.48
CA VAL A 6 -14.80 -1.35 30.38
C VAL A 6 -15.97 -0.52 30.93
N ARG A 7 -16.70 -1.03 31.91
CA ARG A 7 -17.82 -0.29 32.54
C ARG A 7 -17.33 0.95 33.28
N SER A 8 -16.21 0.85 34.01
CA SER A 8 -15.59 2.00 34.70
C SER A 8 -15.17 3.08 33.70
N LEU A 9 -14.59 2.69 32.56
CA LEU A 9 -14.26 3.65 31.49
C LEU A 9 -15.50 4.29 30.86
N GLU A 10 -16.58 3.52 30.65
CA GLU A 10 -17.84 4.05 30.14
C GLU A 10 -18.46 5.08 31.12
N GLU A 11 -18.34 4.84 32.41
CA GLU A 11 -18.82 5.74 33.46
C GLU A 11 -17.97 7.02 33.52
N GLU A 12 -16.64 6.90 33.45
CA GLU A 12 -15.71 8.04 33.47
C GLU A 12 -15.85 8.93 32.21
N LEU A 13 -16.01 8.29 31.04
CA LEU A 13 -16.13 9.00 29.76
C LEU A 13 -17.56 9.42 29.42
N HIS A 14 -18.53 9.12 30.30
CA HIS A 14 -19.96 9.39 30.12
C HIS A 14 -20.48 8.93 28.74
N THR A 15 -19.96 7.79 28.22
CA THR A 15 -20.33 7.29 26.89
C THR A 15 -20.29 5.77 26.84
N LYS A 16 -21.10 5.17 25.96
CA LYS A 16 -21.09 3.74 25.72
C LYS A 16 -20.00 3.38 24.69
N LEU A 17 -19.11 2.46 25.08
CA LEU A 17 -18.03 1.94 24.24
C LEU A 17 -18.42 0.64 23.58
N ILE A 18 -19.23 -0.18 24.28
CA ILE A 18 -19.68 -1.49 23.81
C ILE A 18 -21.19 -1.60 23.99
N ILE A 19 -21.89 -2.02 22.95
CA ILE A 19 -23.31 -2.40 22.99
C ILE A 19 -23.37 -3.91 23.08
N ARG A 20 -23.99 -4.41 24.16
CA ARG A 20 -24.22 -5.83 24.38
C ARG A 20 -25.69 -6.13 24.24
N THR A 21 -26.03 -7.06 23.35
CA THR A 21 -27.34 -7.65 23.19
C THR A 21 -27.25 -9.13 23.54
N THR A 22 -28.39 -9.78 23.73
CA THR A 22 -28.46 -11.23 24.00
C THR A 22 -27.86 -12.10 22.90
N LYS A 23 -27.70 -11.53 21.68
CA LYS A 23 -27.21 -12.27 20.49
C LYS A 23 -25.85 -11.78 20.00
N LYS A 24 -25.38 -10.55 20.34
CA LYS A 24 -24.17 -9.96 19.77
C LYS A 24 -23.59 -8.87 20.66
N THR A 25 -22.26 -8.80 20.71
CA THR A 25 -21.50 -7.68 21.27
C THR A 25 -20.91 -6.88 20.11
N THR A 26 -21.16 -5.56 20.08
CA THR A 26 -20.61 -4.64 19.06
C THR A 26 -19.90 -3.46 19.72
N ILE A 27 -18.83 -3.02 19.12
CA ILE A 27 -18.08 -1.82 19.54
C ILE A 27 -18.77 -0.61 18.91
N THR A 28 -18.93 0.48 19.67
CA THR A 28 -19.46 1.75 19.18
C THR A 28 -18.39 2.55 18.44
N THR A 29 -18.78 3.59 17.69
CA THR A 29 -17.83 4.52 17.09
C THR A 29 -16.91 5.16 18.17
N LYS A 30 -17.45 5.50 19.34
CA LYS A 30 -16.66 6.00 20.47
C LYS A 30 -15.74 4.93 21.05
N GLY A 31 -16.18 3.66 21.04
CA GLY A 31 -15.36 2.53 21.44
C GLY A 31 -14.14 2.35 20.53
N TYR A 32 -14.30 2.47 19.22
CA TYR A 32 -13.17 2.45 18.26
C TYR A 32 -12.23 3.64 18.49
N GLN A 33 -12.75 4.85 18.66
CA GLN A 33 -11.93 6.03 18.95
C GLN A 33 -11.10 5.87 20.22
N LEU A 34 -11.69 5.30 21.28
CA LEU A 34 -10.96 5.03 22.52
C LEU A 34 -9.91 3.94 22.32
N TYR A 35 -10.25 2.86 21.60
CA TYR A 35 -9.32 1.78 21.29
C TYR A 35 -8.06 2.31 20.60
N ASP A 36 -8.23 3.09 19.53
CA ASP A 36 -7.11 3.70 18.80
C ASP A 36 -6.26 4.61 19.70
N SER A 37 -6.89 5.40 20.57
CA SER A 37 -6.20 6.25 21.52
C SER A 37 -5.45 5.44 22.60
N ALA A 38 -6.05 4.36 23.10
CA ALA A 38 -5.44 3.49 24.09
C ALA A 38 -4.23 2.74 23.53
N VAL A 39 -4.32 2.25 22.28
CA VAL A 39 -3.18 1.63 21.59
C VAL A 39 -2.01 2.62 21.52
N ARG A 40 -2.25 3.87 21.11
CA ARG A 40 -1.21 4.91 21.06
C ARG A 40 -0.57 5.21 22.43
N MET A 41 -1.38 5.28 23.49
CA MET A 41 -0.85 5.50 24.85
C MET A 41 0.04 4.33 25.30
N LEU A 42 -0.36 3.09 25.01
CA LEU A 42 0.43 1.91 25.33
C LEU A 42 1.74 1.86 24.53
N GLU A 43 1.73 2.26 23.28
CA GLU A 43 2.92 2.38 22.44
C GLU A 43 3.89 3.43 22.97
N ILE A 44 3.38 4.62 23.34
CA ILE A 44 4.19 5.67 23.97
C ILE A 44 4.82 5.16 25.27
N ARG A 45 4.04 4.49 26.12
CA ARG A 45 4.54 3.88 27.35
C ARG A 45 5.63 2.86 27.09
N ASN A 46 5.42 1.95 26.13
CA ASN A 46 6.38 0.92 25.80
C ASN A 46 7.68 1.51 25.25
N ASN A 47 7.60 2.49 24.37
CA ASN A 47 8.74 3.25 23.86
C ASN A 47 9.53 3.94 25.00
N LEU A 48 8.84 4.49 26.00
CA LEU A 48 9.49 5.06 27.19
C LEU A 48 10.21 3.98 27.98
N LEU A 49 9.57 2.84 28.26
CA LEU A 49 10.18 1.74 28.99
C LEU A 49 11.42 1.19 28.28
N GLU A 50 11.36 1.00 26.97
CA GLU A 50 12.49 0.56 26.13
C GLU A 50 13.66 1.54 26.21
N ASN A 51 13.41 2.83 26.19
CA ASN A 51 14.44 3.87 26.34
C ASN A 51 15.15 3.82 27.70
N PHE A 52 14.46 3.36 28.76
CA PHE A 52 15.02 3.27 30.11
C PHE A 52 15.63 1.90 30.47
N THR A 53 15.27 0.83 29.75
CA THR A 53 15.74 -0.54 30.07
C THR A 53 17.01 -0.95 29.33
N GLY A 54 17.58 -0.07 28.50
CA GLY A 54 18.91 -0.27 27.89
C GLY A 54 18.99 -1.28 26.74
N VAL A 55 17.88 -1.91 26.34
CA VAL A 55 17.78 -2.71 25.10
C VAL A 55 17.29 -1.77 24.00
N GLN A 56 18.16 -0.90 23.53
CA GLN A 56 17.84 0.00 22.41
C GLN A 56 17.84 -0.79 21.09
N LYS A 57 16.74 -1.46 20.80
CA LYS A 57 16.40 -1.70 19.40
C LYS A 57 15.73 -0.43 18.85
N HIS A 58 16.30 0.12 17.82
CA HIS A 58 15.71 1.26 17.10
C HIS A 58 14.49 0.79 16.31
N MET A 59 13.31 0.80 16.95
CA MET A 59 12.08 0.36 16.31
C MET A 59 11.59 1.37 15.30
N ILE A 60 11.29 0.90 14.09
CA ILE A 60 10.68 1.66 13.00
C ILE A 60 9.37 0.97 12.64
N ASP A 61 8.25 1.64 12.92
CA ASP A 61 6.91 1.22 12.52
C ASP A 61 6.61 1.79 11.15
N LEU A 62 6.33 0.94 10.17
CA LEU A 62 6.05 1.39 8.82
C LEU A 62 4.86 0.67 8.19
N ALA A 63 4.10 1.41 7.39
CA ALA A 63 3.11 0.85 6.49
C ALA A 63 3.65 0.89 5.06
N ALA A 64 3.25 -0.06 4.23
CA ALA A 64 3.58 -0.03 2.82
C ALA A 64 2.42 -0.51 1.96
N SER A 65 2.17 0.19 0.85
CA SER A 65 1.21 -0.28 -0.13
C SER A 65 1.77 -1.50 -0.90
N THR A 66 0.90 -2.22 -1.57
CA THR A 66 1.18 -3.56 -2.13
C THR A 66 2.53 -3.66 -2.87
N ILE A 67 2.81 -2.78 -3.83
CA ILE A 67 4.06 -2.86 -4.61
C ILE A 67 5.28 -2.49 -3.77
N PRO A 68 5.31 -1.35 -3.05
CA PRO A 68 6.39 -1.06 -2.12
C PRO A 68 6.63 -2.18 -1.10
N SER A 69 5.60 -2.76 -0.51
CA SER A 69 5.72 -3.81 0.48
C SER A 69 6.37 -5.08 -0.06
N SER A 70 5.93 -5.54 -1.24
CA SER A 70 6.34 -6.85 -1.77
C SER A 70 7.62 -6.80 -2.60
N TYR A 71 7.92 -5.67 -3.27
CA TYR A 71 8.96 -5.60 -4.28
C TYR A 71 10.07 -4.57 -4.00
N LEU A 72 9.87 -3.62 -3.08
CA LEU A 72 10.87 -2.61 -2.74
C LEU A 72 11.38 -2.77 -1.31
N LEU A 73 10.47 -2.91 -0.37
CA LEU A 73 10.82 -2.95 1.05
C LEU A 73 11.78 -4.09 1.42
N PRO A 74 11.65 -5.34 0.92
CA PRO A 74 12.57 -6.42 1.30
C PRO A 74 14.04 -6.10 0.98
N GLU A 75 14.33 -5.52 -0.18
CA GLU A 75 15.71 -5.13 -0.56
C GLU A 75 16.22 -3.95 0.25
N ILE A 76 15.34 -2.95 0.53
CA ILE A 76 15.67 -1.80 1.39
C ILE A 76 16.04 -2.28 2.79
N LEU A 77 15.20 -3.12 3.40
CA LEU A 77 15.42 -3.62 4.77
C LEU A 77 16.67 -4.47 4.86
N ALA A 78 16.92 -5.34 3.86
CA ALA A 78 18.12 -6.16 3.81
C ALA A 78 19.40 -5.31 3.69
N ALA A 79 19.37 -4.25 2.90
CA ALA A 79 20.49 -3.35 2.73
C ALA A 79 20.74 -2.48 3.98
N TYR A 80 19.68 -1.92 4.57
CA TYR A 80 19.76 -1.10 5.78
C TYR A 80 20.22 -1.90 6.98
N GLY A 81 19.70 -3.11 7.18
CA GLY A 81 20.04 -3.99 8.30
C GLY A 81 21.54 -4.39 8.35
N LYS A 82 22.22 -4.44 7.19
CA LYS A 82 23.67 -4.71 7.14
C LYS A 82 24.50 -3.64 7.86
N THR A 83 24.05 -2.40 7.84
CA THR A 83 24.75 -1.25 8.46
C THR A 83 24.13 -0.81 9.77
N HIS A 84 22.92 -1.27 10.09
CA HIS A 84 22.14 -0.90 11.28
C HIS A 84 21.55 -2.16 11.94
N PRO A 85 22.38 -3.05 12.52
CA PRO A 85 21.93 -4.35 13.05
C PRO A 85 20.99 -4.22 14.25
N ASP A 86 21.01 -3.08 14.96
CA ASP A 86 20.16 -2.81 16.11
C ASP A 86 18.77 -2.26 15.73
N THR A 87 18.45 -2.18 14.42
CA THR A 87 17.15 -1.71 13.97
C THR A 87 16.16 -2.86 13.89
N TYR A 88 15.00 -2.66 14.50
CA TYR A 88 13.85 -3.56 14.39
C TYR A 88 12.76 -2.89 13.55
N PHE A 89 12.28 -3.60 12.54
CA PHE A 89 11.21 -3.14 11.67
C PHE A 89 9.91 -3.87 11.97
N HIS A 90 8.86 -3.10 12.21
CA HIS A 90 7.50 -3.60 12.20
C HIS A 90 6.80 -3.05 10.95
N SER A 91 6.48 -3.93 10.03
CA SER A 91 5.94 -3.59 8.71
C SER A 91 4.53 -4.12 8.52
N ILE A 92 3.61 -3.27 8.08
CA ILE A 92 2.22 -3.62 7.79
C ILE A 92 1.95 -3.32 6.32
N GLN A 93 1.44 -4.31 5.59
CA GLN A 93 0.95 -4.11 4.23
C GLN A 93 -0.53 -3.70 4.26
N THR A 94 -0.84 -2.59 3.58
CA THR A 94 -2.22 -2.10 3.35
C THR A 94 -2.35 -1.57 1.92
N ASP A 95 -3.45 -0.90 1.58
CA ASP A 95 -3.49 -0.07 0.39
C ASP A 95 -2.86 1.32 0.64
N SER A 96 -2.74 2.14 -0.41
CA SER A 96 -2.08 3.44 -0.27
C SER A 96 -2.86 4.42 0.60
N ALA A 97 -4.19 4.40 0.54
CA ALA A 97 -5.05 5.30 1.30
C ALA A 97 -4.99 4.96 2.80
N GLU A 98 -5.11 3.68 3.13
CA GLU A 98 -5.00 3.20 4.52
C GLU A 98 -3.57 3.41 5.08
N SER A 99 -2.52 3.21 4.28
CA SER A 99 -1.14 3.49 4.70
C SER A 99 -0.95 4.96 5.09
N ILE A 100 -1.54 5.90 4.32
CA ILE A 100 -1.50 7.34 4.63
C ILE A 100 -2.29 7.65 5.90
N ASN A 101 -3.48 7.06 6.08
CA ASN A 101 -4.29 7.23 7.29
C ASN A 101 -3.53 6.80 8.54
N ARG A 102 -2.80 5.68 8.49
CA ARG A 102 -1.96 5.20 9.60
C ARG A 102 -0.82 6.14 9.97
N VAL A 103 -0.27 6.87 8.99
CA VAL A 103 0.70 7.95 9.24
C VAL A 103 0.03 9.13 9.95
N LEU A 104 -1.15 9.55 9.49
CA LEU A 104 -1.92 10.65 10.07
C LEU A 104 -2.36 10.33 11.50
N ASP A 105 -2.85 9.12 11.73
CA ASP A 105 -3.24 8.64 13.06
C ASP A 105 -2.05 8.38 13.98
N GLY A 106 -0.86 8.26 13.39
CA GLY A 106 0.37 8.01 14.12
C GLY A 106 0.53 6.59 14.63
N THR A 107 -0.16 5.63 14.04
CA THR A 107 0.04 4.20 14.30
C THR A 107 1.30 3.66 13.63
N VAL A 108 1.88 4.41 12.66
CA VAL A 108 3.19 4.14 12.07
C VAL A 108 4.03 5.41 11.99
N ASP A 109 5.34 5.27 11.96
CA ASP A 109 6.28 6.40 11.83
C ASP A 109 6.29 6.96 10.41
N LEU A 110 6.18 6.08 9.40
CA LEU A 110 6.19 6.42 7.98
C LEU A 110 5.43 5.40 7.14
N ALA A 111 5.15 5.77 5.89
CA ALA A 111 4.59 4.84 4.91
C ALA A 111 5.31 4.92 3.56
N LEU A 112 5.32 3.81 2.81
CA LEU A 112 5.77 3.74 1.42
C LEU A 112 4.56 3.50 0.52
N VAL A 113 4.22 4.47 -0.34
CA VAL A 113 2.96 4.45 -1.11
C VAL A 113 3.16 4.77 -2.59
N GLY A 114 2.24 4.27 -3.42
CA GLY A 114 2.22 4.52 -4.87
C GLY A 114 1.31 5.67 -5.30
N GLN A 115 0.93 6.55 -4.37
CA GLN A 115 0.15 7.74 -4.72
C GLN A 115 0.55 8.93 -3.87
N ASN A 116 0.43 10.12 -4.44
CA ASN A 116 0.48 11.38 -3.71
C ASN A 116 -0.95 11.91 -3.53
N THR A 117 -1.26 12.35 -2.34
CA THR A 117 -2.52 13.06 -2.02
C THR A 117 -2.20 14.51 -1.72
N SER A 118 -3.18 15.39 -1.87
CA SER A 118 -3.04 16.81 -1.54
C SER A 118 -3.15 17.09 -0.03
N ASP A 119 -2.95 16.09 0.83
CA ASP A 119 -3.07 16.27 2.28
C ASP A 119 -1.88 17.09 2.81
N GLU A 120 -2.18 18.30 3.26
CA GLU A 120 -1.18 19.24 3.77
C GLU A 120 -0.56 18.80 5.10
N SER A 121 -1.16 17.84 5.80
CA SER A 121 -0.66 17.29 7.07
C SER A 121 0.47 16.29 6.88
N CYS A 122 0.70 15.83 5.64
CA CYS A 122 1.74 14.88 5.28
C CYS A 122 2.86 15.52 4.45
N VAL A 123 4.05 14.95 4.57
CA VAL A 123 5.16 15.15 3.64
C VAL A 123 5.24 13.95 2.72
N PHE A 124 5.32 14.18 1.41
CA PHE A 124 5.51 13.17 0.39
C PHE A 124 6.89 13.36 -0.25
N LEU A 125 7.81 12.44 -0.02
CA LEU A 125 9.15 12.45 -0.60
C LEU A 125 9.24 11.39 -1.69
N PRO A 126 9.47 11.78 -2.96
CA PRO A 126 9.66 10.80 -4.02
C PRO A 126 10.95 10.00 -3.79
N PHE A 127 10.92 8.67 -4.03
CA PHE A 127 12.12 7.85 -3.86
C PHE A 127 12.37 6.84 -4.98
N CYS A 128 11.33 6.38 -5.69
CA CYS A 128 11.47 5.37 -6.73
C CYS A 128 10.42 5.59 -7.82
N GLN A 129 10.77 5.27 -9.07
CA GLN A 129 9.83 5.24 -10.19
C GLN A 129 9.40 3.80 -10.49
N ASP A 130 8.20 3.67 -11.04
CA ASP A 130 7.58 2.42 -11.46
C ASP A 130 6.85 2.64 -12.79
N GLU A 131 6.67 1.57 -13.53
CA GLU A 131 5.94 1.58 -14.80
C GLU A 131 4.74 0.66 -14.70
N LEU A 132 3.63 1.06 -15.34
CA LEU A 132 2.44 0.24 -15.48
C LEU A 132 2.39 -0.38 -16.86
N VAL A 133 1.93 -1.63 -16.92
CA VAL A 133 1.78 -2.41 -18.14
C VAL A 133 0.44 -3.13 -18.15
N ILE A 134 -0.06 -3.44 -19.35
CA ILE A 134 -1.17 -4.36 -19.50
C ILE A 134 -0.59 -5.78 -19.49
N ALA A 135 -1.02 -6.59 -18.53
CA ALA A 135 -0.67 -8.01 -18.44
C ALA A 135 -1.82 -8.86 -18.99
N THR A 136 -1.50 -9.76 -19.91
CA THR A 136 -2.47 -10.65 -20.57
C THR A 136 -2.05 -12.12 -20.42
N PRO A 137 -2.98 -13.08 -20.53
CA PRO A 137 -2.61 -14.48 -20.66
C PRO A 137 -1.87 -14.73 -21.99
N VAL A 138 -1.18 -15.85 -22.08
CA VAL A 138 -0.52 -16.28 -23.31
C VAL A 138 -1.54 -17.03 -24.16
N THR A 139 -2.16 -16.32 -25.12
CA THR A 139 -3.09 -16.88 -26.11
C THR A 139 -2.66 -16.51 -27.52
N GLN A 140 -3.16 -17.22 -28.52
CA GLN A 140 -2.86 -16.94 -29.93
C GLN A 140 -3.21 -15.48 -30.28
N HIS A 141 -4.36 -14.97 -29.78
CA HIS A 141 -4.81 -13.60 -29.96
C HIS A 141 -3.75 -12.57 -29.50
N TYR A 142 -3.28 -12.67 -28.26
CA TYR A 142 -2.31 -11.71 -27.73
C TYR A 142 -0.89 -11.90 -28.32
N LEU A 143 -0.53 -13.11 -28.75
CA LEU A 143 0.73 -13.34 -29.47
C LEU A 143 0.72 -12.64 -30.83
N GLU A 144 -0.40 -12.66 -31.54
CA GLU A 144 -0.55 -11.95 -32.81
C GLU A 144 -0.53 -10.42 -32.60
N MET A 145 -1.17 -9.94 -31.56
CA MET A 145 -1.16 -8.52 -31.19
C MET A 145 0.26 -7.96 -30.96
N GLN A 146 1.21 -8.75 -30.44
CA GLN A 146 2.59 -8.29 -30.23
C GLN A 146 3.32 -7.85 -31.52
N ASN A 147 2.83 -8.25 -32.68
CA ASN A 147 3.45 -7.93 -33.98
C ASN A 147 2.92 -6.62 -34.60
N HIS A 148 2.01 -5.92 -33.92
CA HIS A 148 1.36 -4.70 -34.41
C HIS A 148 1.57 -3.52 -33.47
N ALA A 149 1.37 -2.31 -33.99
CA ALA A 149 1.23 -1.13 -33.14
C ALA A 149 -0.11 -1.20 -32.41
N ILE A 150 -0.09 -1.19 -31.08
CA ILE A 150 -1.25 -1.41 -30.20
C ILE A 150 -1.50 -0.20 -29.36
N THR A 151 -2.77 0.12 -29.18
CA THR A 151 -3.26 1.14 -28.25
C THR A 151 -4.11 0.50 -27.16
N PHE A 152 -4.45 1.23 -26.10
CA PHE A 152 -5.34 0.71 -25.07
C PHE A 152 -6.74 0.38 -25.60
N GLN A 153 -7.20 1.07 -26.66
CA GLN A 153 -8.51 0.81 -27.28
C GLN A 153 -8.65 -0.62 -27.81
N ASP A 154 -7.55 -1.26 -28.20
CA ASP A 154 -7.55 -2.65 -28.68
C ASP A 154 -7.92 -3.65 -27.59
N PHE A 155 -7.78 -3.27 -26.30
CA PHE A 155 -8.11 -4.08 -25.14
C PHE A 155 -9.47 -3.76 -24.51
N MET A 156 -10.21 -2.74 -24.98
CA MET A 156 -11.45 -2.28 -24.31
C MET A 156 -12.55 -3.34 -24.22
N LYS A 157 -12.57 -4.28 -25.16
CA LYS A 157 -13.57 -5.36 -25.20
C LYS A 157 -13.15 -6.58 -24.38
N ASP A 158 -11.88 -6.66 -24.01
CA ASP A 158 -11.34 -7.78 -23.28
C ASP A 158 -11.85 -7.81 -21.82
N PRO A 159 -12.03 -9.00 -21.25
CA PRO A 159 -12.38 -9.12 -19.84
C PRO A 159 -11.23 -8.54 -18.98
N ILE A 160 -11.51 -7.51 -18.20
CA ILE A 160 -10.53 -6.84 -17.37
C ILE A 160 -10.76 -7.07 -15.88
N ILE A 161 -9.68 -7.40 -15.17
CA ILE A 161 -9.62 -7.48 -13.71
C ILE A 161 -9.04 -6.18 -13.19
N ILE A 162 -9.74 -5.49 -12.30
CA ILE A 162 -9.30 -4.23 -11.73
C ILE A 162 -8.98 -4.35 -10.25
N ARG A 163 -8.11 -3.46 -9.76
CA ARG A 163 -7.78 -3.35 -8.33
C ARG A 163 -8.94 -2.73 -7.54
N GLU A 164 -8.91 -2.95 -6.24
CA GLU A 164 -9.83 -2.37 -5.26
C GLU A 164 -9.75 -0.84 -5.21
N LYS A 165 -10.80 -0.23 -4.66
CA LYS A 165 -10.82 1.20 -4.33
C LYS A 165 -9.81 1.48 -3.21
N GLY A 166 -8.94 2.47 -3.36
CA GLY A 166 -7.83 2.77 -2.43
C GLY A 166 -6.47 2.32 -2.94
N SER A 167 -6.42 1.41 -3.92
CA SER A 167 -5.20 1.00 -4.59
C SER A 167 -4.58 2.14 -5.40
N GLY A 168 -3.28 2.40 -5.19
CA GLY A 168 -2.52 3.34 -6.01
C GLY A 168 -2.52 2.97 -7.50
N THR A 169 -2.44 1.68 -7.84
CA THR A 169 -2.53 1.20 -9.24
C THR A 169 -3.90 1.53 -9.85
N LYS A 170 -4.98 1.37 -9.08
CA LYS A 170 -6.34 1.72 -9.57
C LYS A 170 -6.46 3.21 -9.81
N LYS A 171 -5.91 4.05 -8.94
CA LYS A 171 -5.93 5.51 -9.12
C LYS A 171 -5.17 5.93 -10.38
N GLU A 172 -3.98 5.37 -10.61
CA GLU A 172 -3.21 5.67 -11.83
C GLU A 172 -3.93 5.17 -13.10
N MET A 173 -4.57 3.99 -13.03
CA MET A 173 -5.43 3.50 -14.11
C MET A 173 -6.57 4.48 -14.39
N ASP A 174 -7.24 5.01 -13.36
CA ASP A 174 -8.35 5.96 -13.54
C ASP A 174 -7.88 7.27 -14.20
N ILE A 175 -6.73 7.81 -13.77
CA ILE A 175 -6.10 8.99 -14.38
C ILE A 175 -5.76 8.74 -15.86
N PHE A 176 -5.26 7.55 -16.16
CA PHE A 176 -4.96 7.16 -17.55
C PHE A 176 -6.22 7.10 -18.42
N LEU A 177 -7.26 6.42 -17.94
CA LEU A 177 -8.52 6.30 -18.64
C LEU A 177 -9.19 7.67 -18.87
N GLU A 178 -9.16 8.54 -17.86
CA GLU A 178 -9.69 9.90 -17.96
C GLU A 178 -9.01 10.71 -19.06
N LYS A 179 -7.69 10.60 -19.21
CA LYS A 179 -6.94 11.24 -20.30
C LYS A 179 -7.35 10.76 -21.69
N LEU A 180 -7.79 9.50 -21.80
CA LEU A 180 -8.30 8.91 -23.04
C LEU A 180 -9.79 9.18 -23.26
N GLY A 181 -10.47 9.86 -22.32
CA GLY A 181 -11.92 10.05 -22.36
C GLY A 181 -12.72 8.77 -22.12
N ILE A 182 -12.10 7.75 -21.49
CA ILE A 182 -12.70 6.44 -21.21
C ILE A 182 -13.14 6.40 -19.75
N THR A 183 -14.31 5.85 -19.49
CA THR A 183 -14.83 5.62 -18.14
C THR A 183 -14.79 4.15 -17.77
N SER A 184 -14.86 3.83 -16.49
CA SER A 184 -14.91 2.44 -16.04
C SER A 184 -16.13 1.66 -16.56
N SER A 185 -17.20 2.36 -16.99
CA SER A 185 -18.38 1.75 -17.59
C SER A 185 -18.17 1.32 -19.05
N ASP A 186 -17.14 1.85 -19.71
CA ASP A 186 -16.79 1.51 -21.08
C ASP A 186 -15.94 0.24 -21.17
N LEU A 187 -15.48 -0.26 -20.02
CA LEU A 187 -14.65 -1.45 -19.91
C LEU A 187 -15.47 -2.69 -19.55
N ASN A 188 -15.08 -3.81 -20.08
CA ASN A 188 -15.63 -5.13 -19.71
C ASN A 188 -15.04 -5.62 -18.36
N VAL A 189 -15.39 -4.95 -17.26
CA VAL A 189 -14.89 -5.30 -15.92
C VAL A 189 -15.57 -6.57 -15.43
N ILE A 190 -14.82 -7.66 -15.32
CA ILE A 190 -15.33 -8.97 -14.87
C ILE A 190 -15.04 -9.28 -13.41
N ALA A 191 -14.02 -8.64 -12.82
CA ALA A 191 -13.65 -8.84 -11.41
C ALA A 191 -12.99 -7.60 -10.82
N ARG A 192 -13.16 -7.45 -9.50
CA ARG A 192 -12.42 -6.50 -8.68
C ARG A 192 -11.74 -7.27 -7.55
N MET A 193 -10.42 -7.18 -7.45
CA MET A 193 -9.62 -7.94 -6.48
C MET A 193 -8.62 -7.02 -5.76
N ASN A 194 -8.32 -7.35 -4.51
CA ASN A 194 -7.32 -6.63 -3.68
C ASN A 194 -6.00 -7.40 -3.54
N ASP A 195 -6.03 -8.71 -3.72
CA ASP A 195 -4.82 -9.54 -3.68
C ASP A 195 -4.15 -9.62 -5.06
N LEU A 196 -2.92 -9.10 -5.12
CA LEU A 196 -2.14 -9.03 -6.35
C LEU A 196 -1.78 -10.42 -6.92
N GLU A 197 -1.46 -11.38 -6.04
CA GLU A 197 -1.11 -12.73 -6.49
C GLU A 197 -2.33 -13.46 -7.06
N SER A 198 -3.51 -13.24 -6.50
CA SER A 198 -4.77 -13.74 -7.07
C SER A 198 -5.04 -13.15 -8.45
N ILE A 199 -4.77 -11.85 -8.66
CA ILE A 199 -4.89 -11.23 -10.00
C ILE A 199 -3.91 -11.86 -10.99
N LYS A 200 -2.63 -11.97 -10.62
CA LYS A 200 -1.59 -12.60 -11.45
C LYS A 200 -1.98 -14.03 -11.87
N LYS A 201 -2.42 -14.84 -10.90
CA LYS A 201 -2.89 -16.22 -11.17
C LYS A 201 -4.14 -16.24 -12.04
N SER A 202 -5.05 -15.29 -11.86
CA SER A 202 -6.26 -15.19 -12.71
C SER A 202 -5.92 -14.88 -14.14
N ILE A 203 -4.93 -13.99 -14.38
CA ILE A 203 -4.42 -13.71 -15.74
C ILE A 203 -3.81 -14.98 -16.36
N VAL A 204 -2.90 -15.66 -15.64
CA VAL A 204 -2.26 -16.90 -16.11
C VAL A 204 -3.29 -17.97 -16.49
N ASN A 205 -4.40 -18.05 -15.72
CA ASN A 205 -5.49 -19.00 -16.00
C ASN A 205 -6.50 -18.50 -17.05
N GLY A 206 -6.25 -17.37 -17.71
CA GLY A 206 -7.06 -16.89 -18.83
C GLY A 206 -8.37 -16.22 -18.43
N LEU A 207 -8.55 -15.80 -17.16
CA LEU A 207 -9.76 -15.11 -16.73
C LEU A 207 -9.92 -13.75 -17.43
N GLY A 208 -8.81 -13.05 -17.69
CA GLY A 208 -8.82 -11.75 -18.34
C GLY A 208 -7.46 -11.07 -18.24
N ILE A 209 -7.46 -9.77 -18.54
CA ILE A 209 -6.28 -8.90 -18.49
C ILE A 209 -6.30 -8.01 -17.26
N SER A 210 -5.18 -7.38 -16.93
CA SER A 210 -5.13 -6.34 -15.88
C SER A 210 -4.01 -5.35 -16.15
N ILE A 211 -4.16 -4.11 -15.62
CA ILE A 211 -3.07 -3.13 -15.55
C ILE A 211 -2.33 -3.34 -14.24
N LEU A 212 -1.05 -3.67 -14.33
CA LEU A 212 -0.19 -4.02 -13.21
C LEU A 212 1.12 -3.22 -13.25
N SER A 213 1.83 -3.21 -12.12
CA SER A 213 3.21 -2.75 -12.04
C SER A 213 4.14 -3.71 -12.77
N THR A 214 5.05 -3.18 -13.58
CA THR A 214 6.10 -3.99 -14.22
C THR A 214 6.89 -4.79 -13.19
N ARG A 215 7.17 -4.22 -12.01
CA ARG A 215 7.88 -4.90 -10.93
C ARG A 215 7.19 -6.17 -10.46
N SER A 216 5.85 -6.18 -10.49
CA SER A 216 5.05 -7.33 -10.04
C SER A 216 4.92 -8.43 -11.11
N THR A 217 5.33 -8.17 -12.34
CA THR A 217 5.13 -9.08 -13.47
C THR A 217 6.42 -9.74 -13.97
N ILE A 218 7.58 -9.30 -13.48
CA ILE A 218 8.90 -9.75 -13.96
C ILE A 218 9.07 -11.27 -13.86
N ASP A 219 8.61 -11.90 -12.79
CA ASP A 219 8.68 -13.33 -12.54
C ASP A 219 7.87 -14.12 -13.57
N LEU A 220 6.64 -13.71 -13.83
CA LEU A 220 5.74 -14.35 -14.80
C LEU A 220 6.17 -14.08 -16.24
N GLN A 221 6.73 -12.90 -16.53
CA GLN A 221 7.28 -12.58 -17.83
C GLN A 221 8.50 -13.45 -18.15
N LYS A 222 9.45 -13.58 -17.20
CA LYS A 222 10.64 -14.43 -17.36
C LYS A 222 10.28 -15.89 -17.58
N THR A 223 9.21 -16.37 -16.94
CA THR A 223 8.71 -17.74 -17.10
C THR A 223 7.72 -17.90 -18.26
N LYS A 224 7.49 -16.83 -19.04
CA LYS A 224 6.59 -16.80 -20.22
C LYS A 224 5.15 -17.24 -19.90
N GLN A 225 4.67 -16.93 -18.70
CA GLN A 225 3.30 -17.25 -18.28
C GLN A 225 2.30 -16.16 -18.62
N ILE A 226 2.79 -14.93 -18.89
CA ILE A 226 2.00 -13.78 -19.33
C ILE A 226 2.71 -13.04 -20.45
N LEU A 227 1.94 -12.27 -21.21
CA LEU A 227 2.46 -11.26 -22.14
C LEU A 227 2.25 -9.87 -21.54
N LEU A 228 3.17 -8.96 -21.84
CA LEU A 228 3.12 -7.57 -21.38
C LEU A 228 3.03 -6.63 -22.56
N PHE A 229 2.14 -5.66 -22.45
CA PHE A 229 1.97 -4.59 -23.43
C PHE A 229 2.16 -3.25 -22.72
N PRO A 230 2.94 -2.32 -23.31
CA PRO A 230 3.13 -1.00 -22.73
C PRO A 230 1.82 -0.22 -22.76
N LEU A 231 1.62 0.62 -21.77
CA LEU A 231 0.65 1.72 -21.85
C LEU A 231 1.28 2.84 -22.67
N GLU A 232 0.44 3.71 -23.26
CA GLU A 232 0.91 4.89 -24.02
C GLU A 232 1.86 5.77 -23.20
N GLU A 233 2.86 6.39 -23.85
CA GLU A 233 4.02 7.04 -23.21
C GLU A 233 3.69 8.02 -22.07
N SER A 234 2.54 8.67 -22.10
CA SER A 234 2.16 9.67 -21.08
C SER A 234 1.60 9.09 -19.79
N ALA A 235 1.37 7.78 -19.71
CA ALA A 235 0.53 7.17 -18.68
C ALA A 235 1.20 6.06 -17.89
N HIS A 236 2.36 5.59 -18.30
CA HIS A 236 2.96 4.39 -17.74
C HIS A 236 3.88 4.63 -16.54
N LYS A 237 4.35 5.86 -16.33
CA LYS A 237 5.28 6.18 -15.23
C LYS A 237 4.56 6.74 -14.02
N ARG A 238 4.81 6.14 -12.87
CA ARG A 238 4.36 6.65 -11.57
C ARG A 238 5.52 6.73 -10.59
N THR A 239 5.33 7.51 -9.54
CA THR A 239 6.34 7.69 -8.49
C THR A 239 5.85 7.05 -7.20
N PHE A 240 6.75 6.34 -6.52
CA PHE A 240 6.55 5.93 -5.13
C PHE A 240 7.09 6.99 -4.18
N TYR A 241 6.38 7.16 -3.07
CA TYR A 241 6.63 8.19 -2.09
C TYR A 241 6.85 7.58 -0.70
N ILE A 242 7.80 8.16 0.03
CA ILE A 242 7.87 8.03 1.49
C ILE A 242 6.93 9.08 2.04
N VAL A 243 6.04 8.67 2.95
CA VAL A 243 5.06 9.57 3.59
C VAL A 243 5.28 9.57 5.08
N TYR A 244 5.29 10.75 5.69
CA TYR A 244 5.29 10.93 7.14
C TYR A 244 4.50 12.18 7.53
N SER A 245 4.03 12.24 8.79
CA SER A 245 3.24 13.36 9.28
C SER A 245 4.13 14.60 9.53
N LYS A 246 3.70 15.78 9.06
CA LYS A 246 4.33 17.08 9.40
C LYS A 246 4.18 17.43 10.87
N ASN A 247 3.11 16.93 11.49
CA ASN A 247 2.72 17.29 12.85
C ASN A 247 3.42 16.46 13.93
N ARG A 248 4.32 15.53 13.52
CA ARG A 248 5.06 14.65 14.43
C ARG A 248 6.57 14.87 14.31
N ILE A 249 7.23 14.87 15.45
CA ILE A 249 8.70 14.88 15.51
C ILE A 249 9.16 13.46 15.24
N LEU A 250 9.79 13.24 14.08
CA LEU A 250 10.38 11.95 13.75
C LEU A 250 11.58 11.64 14.65
N LYS A 251 11.64 10.40 15.14
CA LYS A 251 12.80 9.87 15.87
C LYS A 251 14.07 9.95 15.00
N PRO A 252 15.26 10.13 15.57
CA PRO A 252 16.51 10.25 14.78
C PRO A 252 16.75 9.07 13.82
N HIS A 253 16.54 7.83 14.27
CA HIS A 253 16.73 6.62 13.45
C HIS A 253 15.69 6.51 12.32
N VAL A 254 14.45 6.99 12.52
CA VAL A 254 13.44 7.06 11.46
C VAL A 254 13.87 8.05 10.37
N ARG A 255 14.38 9.23 10.74
CA ARG A 255 14.94 10.21 9.79
C ARG A 255 16.12 9.65 9.02
N GLN A 256 16.98 8.89 9.68
CA GLN A 256 18.12 8.22 9.06
C GLN A 256 17.65 7.18 8.04
N PHE A 257 16.65 6.38 8.37
CA PHE A 257 16.05 5.40 7.47
C PHE A 257 15.42 6.08 6.24
N ILE A 258 14.67 7.18 6.42
CA ILE A 258 14.09 7.94 5.31
C ILE A 258 15.17 8.41 4.33
N ARG A 259 16.28 8.98 4.83
CA ARG A 259 17.42 9.41 3.98
C ARG A 259 18.02 8.22 3.25
N PHE A 260 18.24 7.11 3.96
CA PHE A 260 18.75 5.90 3.34
C PHE A 260 17.87 5.42 2.19
N VAL A 261 16.54 5.37 2.36
CA VAL A 261 15.60 4.96 1.29
C VAL A 261 15.67 5.90 0.09
N GLN A 262 15.77 7.22 0.30
CA GLN A 262 15.91 8.17 -0.78
C GLN A 262 17.24 8.00 -1.56
N ASP A 263 18.33 7.75 -0.85
CA ASP A 263 19.65 7.59 -1.46
C ASP A 263 19.79 6.23 -2.15
N PHE A 264 19.15 5.19 -1.63
CA PHE A 264 19.18 3.80 -2.15
C PHE A 264 18.77 3.73 -3.63
N TYR A 265 17.76 4.49 -4.04
CA TYR A 265 17.27 4.51 -5.42
C TYR A 265 17.84 5.67 -6.28
N ARG A 266 18.59 6.61 -5.71
CA ARG A 266 19.29 7.63 -6.49
C ARG A 266 20.55 7.08 -7.18
N THR A 267 21.08 5.99 -6.65
CA THR A 267 22.34 5.39 -7.12
C THR A 267 22.11 4.32 -8.21
N TYR A 268 20.86 4.05 -8.53
CA TYR A 268 20.41 3.16 -9.61
C TYR A 268 19.53 3.95 -10.61
#